data_228796bd7168fa8d20a1b304c2da1ee8
#
_entry.id   228796bd7168fa8d20a1b304c2da1ee8
#
_cell.length_a   1.000
_cell.length_b   1.000
_cell.length_c   1.000
_cell.angle_alpha   90.00
_cell.angle_beta   90.00
_cell.angle_gamma   90.00
#
_symmetry.space_group_name_H-M   'P 1'
#
loop_
_entity.id
_entity.type
_entity.pdbx_description
1 polymer ?
#
loop_
_entity_poly.entity_id
_entity_poly.type
_entity_poly.pdbx_seq_one_letter_code
_entity_poly.pdbx_strand_id
1 'polypeptide(L)'
;MNATLCGRPVPADRALVMAIVNRTPDSFYDRGSSFSDDAAKARIRQVVAEGADIVDIGGVKAGPGEEVDAATETERVVPMVEWIRERYPDLLISVDTWRAEVADRACAVGADLINDTWAGADPDLVKVAAARRAGIVCSHTGGMEVRTRPHRVAYGEKPTDVVAEVIAQVTRAAEAAEAQGVARDSIVIDPTHDFGKNTHHGLLLLRLSLIHI
;
A
#
# COMPACT_ATOMS: atom_id res chain seq x y z
N MET A 1 0.25 7.47 -25.44
CA MET A 1 -0.17 8.17 -24.18
C MET A 1 0.86 7.80 -23.14
N ASN A 2 1.42 8.76 -22.41
CA ASN A 2 2.29 8.47 -21.30
C ASN A 2 1.43 7.97 -20.14
N ALA A 3 1.86 6.90 -19.47
CA ALA A 3 1.17 6.41 -18.28
C ALA A 3 1.20 7.46 -17.17
N THR A 4 0.14 7.54 -16.38
CA THR A 4 0.06 8.40 -15.19
C THR A 4 -0.31 7.57 -13.98
N LEU A 5 0.08 8.04 -12.78
CA LEU A 5 -0.36 7.53 -11.50
C LEU A 5 -0.74 8.72 -10.62
N CYS A 6 -1.98 8.76 -10.15
CA CYS A 6 -2.50 9.88 -9.36
C CYS A 6 -2.26 11.24 -10.05
N GLY A 7 -2.47 11.29 -11.37
CA GLY A 7 -2.25 12.47 -12.20
C GLY A 7 -0.79 12.86 -12.48
N ARG A 8 0.18 12.06 -12.03
CA ARG A 8 1.62 12.31 -12.26
C ARG A 8 2.18 11.38 -13.33
N PRO A 9 3.07 11.84 -14.21
CA PRO A 9 3.65 11.00 -15.25
C PRO A 9 4.48 9.86 -14.66
N VAL A 10 4.29 8.65 -15.21
CA VAL A 10 5.13 7.49 -14.91
C VAL A 10 6.25 7.42 -15.96
N PRO A 11 7.53 7.30 -15.54
CA PRO A 11 8.64 7.08 -16.46
C PRO A 11 8.42 5.84 -17.34
N ALA A 12 8.74 5.94 -18.63
CA ALA A 12 8.57 4.82 -19.57
C ALA A 12 9.76 3.84 -19.57
N ASP A 13 10.87 4.25 -18.98
CA ASP A 13 12.18 3.58 -19.06
C ASP A 13 12.58 2.87 -17.75
N ARG A 14 11.82 3.03 -16.68
CA ARG A 14 12.08 2.40 -15.39
C ARG A 14 10.81 2.21 -14.56
N ALA A 15 10.89 1.33 -13.59
CA ALA A 15 9.87 1.23 -12.55
C ALA A 15 9.92 2.41 -11.57
N LEU A 16 8.76 2.75 -10.98
CA LEU A 16 8.71 3.62 -9.81
C LEU A 16 9.22 2.89 -8.57
N VAL A 17 9.95 3.60 -7.73
CA VAL A 17 10.43 3.07 -6.44
C VAL A 17 9.59 3.64 -5.32
N MET A 18 8.87 2.76 -4.63
CA MET A 18 8.11 3.08 -3.41
C MET A 18 8.95 2.73 -2.18
N ALA A 19 9.31 3.72 -1.38
CA ALA A 19 10.07 3.53 -0.15
C ALA A 19 9.14 3.49 1.06
N ILE A 20 9.21 2.40 1.82
CA ILE A 20 8.39 2.19 3.02
C ILE A 20 9.01 2.88 4.23
N VAL A 21 8.20 3.63 4.97
CA VAL A 21 8.57 4.26 6.23
C VAL A 21 7.51 3.94 7.30
N ASN A 22 7.82 2.97 8.15
CA ASN A 22 6.90 2.51 9.18
C ASN A 22 7.01 3.35 10.46
N ARG A 23 5.88 3.89 10.89
CA ARG A 23 5.70 4.63 12.14
C ARG A 23 5.24 3.71 13.28
N THR A 24 5.95 2.58 13.44
CA THR A 24 5.62 1.56 14.45
C THR A 24 6.83 1.25 15.32
N PRO A 25 6.67 1.04 16.65
CA PRO A 25 7.78 0.78 17.55
C PRO A 25 8.46 -0.58 17.30
N ASP A 26 7.76 -1.50 16.63
CA ASP A 26 8.14 -2.89 16.41
C ASP A 26 8.02 -3.33 14.95
N SER A 27 8.33 -2.44 13.99
CA SER A 27 8.22 -2.75 12.58
C SER A 27 9.06 -3.97 12.19
N PHE A 28 8.57 -4.73 11.21
CA PHE A 28 9.18 -6.01 10.81
C PHE A 28 10.57 -5.82 10.17
N TYR A 29 10.77 -4.72 9.44
CA TYR A 29 11.99 -4.48 8.67
C TYR A 29 13.00 -3.59 9.40
N ASP A 30 12.58 -2.52 10.06
CA ASP A 30 13.47 -1.51 10.64
C ASP A 30 13.55 -1.55 12.16
N ARG A 31 12.82 -2.49 12.81
CA ARG A 31 12.79 -2.68 14.28
C ARG A 31 12.46 -1.41 15.05
N GLY A 32 11.57 -0.58 14.49
CA GLY A 32 11.16 0.69 15.09
C GLY A 32 12.16 1.83 14.90
N SER A 33 13.14 1.70 14.00
CA SER A 33 14.14 2.76 13.76
C SER A 33 13.52 4.06 13.25
N SER A 34 12.35 4.00 12.60
CA SER A 34 11.60 5.17 12.11
C SER A 34 10.40 5.55 12.99
N PHE A 35 10.31 5.05 14.23
CA PHE A 35 9.17 5.32 15.10
C PHE A 35 9.12 6.76 15.58
N SER A 36 10.24 7.36 16.00
CA SER A 36 10.26 8.77 16.40
C SER A 36 10.10 9.68 15.18
N ASP A 37 9.52 10.87 15.36
CA ASP A 37 9.33 11.85 14.31
C ASP A 37 10.63 12.24 13.61
N ASP A 38 11.68 12.48 14.39
CA ASP A 38 12.98 12.87 13.84
C ASP A 38 13.62 11.76 13.03
N ALA A 39 13.52 10.51 13.49
CA ALA A 39 14.04 9.35 12.78
C ALA A 39 13.25 9.10 11.48
N ALA A 40 11.92 9.19 11.52
CA ALA A 40 11.09 9.07 10.32
C ALA A 40 11.40 10.17 9.31
N LYS A 41 11.49 11.42 9.75
CA LYS A 41 11.86 12.56 8.90
C LYS A 41 13.27 12.41 8.31
N ALA A 42 14.22 11.90 9.08
CA ALA A 42 15.56 11.60 8.59
C ALA A 42 15.53 10.51 7.51
N ARG A 43 14.78 9.42 7.74
CA ARG A 43 14.62 8.34 6.77
C ARG A 43 13.94 8.82 5.48
N ILE A 44 12.90 9.64 5.59
CA ILE A 44 12.23 10.21 4.41
C ILE A 44 13.20 11.08 3.60
N ARG A 45 13.97 11.97 4.25
CA ARG A 45 14.99 12.78 3.55
C ARG A 45 15.99 11.90 2.81
N GLN A 46 16.41 10.81 3.44
CA GLN A 46 17.37 9.87 2.87
C GLN A 46 16.79 9.20 1.62
N VAL A 47 15.60 8.58 1.71
CA VAL A 47 15.02 7.85 0.57
C VAL A 47 14.67 8.77 -0.60
N VAL A 48 14.23 9.99 -0.32
CA VAL A 48 14.02 11.01 -1.36
C VAL A 48 15.32 11.38 -2.05
N ALA A 49 16.40 11.58 -1.29
CA ALA A 49 17.73 11.86 -1.85
C ALA A 49 18.29 10.67 -2.64
N GLU A 50 17.93 9.45 -2.29
CA GLU A 50 18.26 8.20 -2.99
C GLU A 50 17.42 8.00 -4.26
N GLY A 51 16.39 8.83 -4.51
CA GLY A 51 15.58 8.81 -5.71
C GLY A 51 14.29 8.01 -5.62
N ALA A 52 13.72 7.85 -4.43
CA ALA A 52 12.38 7.28 -4.28
C ALA A 52 11.33 8.18 -4.97
N ASP A 53 10.44 7.57 -5.74
CA ASP A 53 9.34 8.24 -6.43
C ASP A 53 8.10 8.38 -5.55
N ILE A 54 7.93 7.43 -4.64
CA ILE A 54 6.79 7.32 -3.72
C ILE A 54 7.34 7.05 -2.33
N VAL A 55 6.76 7.69 -1.30
CA VAL A 55 6.99 7.33 0.10
C VAL A 55 5.71 6.77 0.66
N ASP A 56 5.77 5.55 1.22
CA ASP A 56 4.64 4.84 1.80
C ASP A 56 4.73 4.88 3.33
N ILE A 57 3.72 5.48 3.97
CA ILE A 57 3.69 5.71 5.42
C ILE A 57 2.71 4.75 6.08
N GLY A 58 3.24 3.85 6.93
CA GLY A 58 2.43 2.92 7.72
C GLY A 58 2.44 3.26 9.20
N GLY A 59 1.25 3.31 9.83
CA GLY A 59 1.06 3.59 11.26
C GLY A 59 0.86 2.35 12.13
N VAL A 60 0.60 1.19 11.52
CA VAL A 60 0.30 -0.07 12.20
C VAL A 60 1.11 -1.19 11.58
N LYS A 61 1.67 -2.04 12.44
CA LYS A 61 2.39 -3.24 11.98
C LYS A 61 1.43 -4.21 11.30
N ALA A 62 1.81 -4.69 10.14
CA ALA A 62 1.02 -5.64 9.36
C ALA A 62 0.82 -7.02 10.03
N GLY A 63 1.74 -7.46 10.89
CA GLY A 63 1.62 -8.74 11.63
C GLY A 63 0.90 -8.62 12.96
N PRO A 64 0.77 -9.76 13.69
CA PRO A 64 0.25 -9.77 15.06
C PRO A 64 1.06 -8.85 15.99
N GLY A 65 0.39 -8.23 16.94
CA GLY A 65 1.00 -7.31 17.90
C GLY A 65 -0.06 -6.62 18.75
N GLU A 66 0.32 -5.61 19.50
CA GLU A 66 -0.60 -4.79 20.28
C GLU A 66 -1.67 -4.16 19.39
N GLU A 67 -2.87 -4.06 19.91
CA GLU A 67 -3.96 -3.40 19.21
C GLU A 67 -3.66 -1.90 19.08
N VAL A 68 -3.83 -1.38 17.87
CA VAL A 68 -3.69 0.05 17.56
C VAL A 68 -5.01 0.51 16.99
N ASP A 69 -5.65 1.45 17.65
CA ASP A 69 -6.91 2.04 17.18
C ASP A 69 -6.70 3.07 16.06
N ALA A 70 -7.80 3.49 15.44
CA ALA A 70 -7.75 4.46 14.34
C ALA A 70 -7.22 5.84 14.77
N ALA A 71 -7.47 6.24 16.01
CA ALA A 71 -6.99 7.52 16.55
C ALA A 71 -5.47 7.51 16.67
N THR A 72 -4.91 6.48 17.28
CA THR A 72 -3.46 6.29 17.41
C THR A 72 -2.78 6.16 16.04
N GLU A 73 -3.37 5.43 15.09
CA GLU A 73 -2.84 5.34 13.74
C GLU A 73 -2.85 6.71 13.05
N THR A 74 -3.94 7.46 13.18
CA THR A 74 -4.05 8.82 12.64
C THR A 74 -2.98 9.74 13.19
N GLU A 75 -2.74 9.73 14.51
CA GLU A 75 -1.69 10.53 15.15
C GLU A 75 -0.28 10.20 14.65
N ARG A 76 -0.04 8.96 14.25
CA ARG A 76 1.24 8.53 13.69
C ARG A 76 1.41 8.93 12.23
N VAL A 77 0.35 8.86 11.43
CA VAL A 77 0.41 8.97 9.96
C VAL A 77 0.17 10.40 9.48
N VAL A 78 -0.91 11.04 9.93
CA VAL A 78 -1.37 12.31 9.35
C VAL A 78 -0.36 13.45 9.49
N PRO A 79 0.26 13.69 10.65
CA PRO A 79 1.28 14.76 10.76
C PRO A 79 2.50 14.51 9.88
N MET A 80 2.82 13.24 9.61
CA MET A 80 3.95 12.89 8.74
C MET A 80 3.62 13.16 7.27
N VAL A 81 2.41 12.80 6.82
CA VAL A 81 1.92 13.13 5.47
C VAL A 81 1.93 14.64 5.24
N GLU A 82 1.41 15.42 6.19
CA GLU A 82 1.40 16.88 6.12
C GLU A 82 2.81 17.46 6.00
N TRP A 83 3.74 17.01 6.86
CA TRP A 83 5.14 17.42 6.81
C TRP A 83 5.83 17.06 5.48
N ILE A 84 5.54 15.88 4.91
CA ILE A 84 6.08 15.47 3.60
C ILE A 84 5.53 16.38 2.51
N ARG A 85 4.23 16.63 2.50
CA ARG A 85 3.60 17.44 1.47
C ARG A 85 4.11 18.89 1.46
N GLU A 86 4.32 19.47 2.64
CA GLU A 86 4.92 20.81 2.76
C GLU A 86 6.35 20.85 2.22
N ARG A 87 7.14 19.82 2.47
CA ARG A 87 8.57 19.78 2.13
C ARG A 87 8.83 19.31 0.70
N TYR A 88 8.01 18.42 0.19
CA TYR A 88 8.15 17.77 -1.10
C TYR A 88 6.82 17.81 -1.88
N PRO A 89 6.45 18.98 -2.44
CA PRO A 89 5.13 19.16 -3.06
C PRO A 89 4.85 18.19 -4.22
N ASP A 90 5.90 17.74 -4.89
CA ASP A 90 5.81 16.88 -6.08
C ASP A 90 6.00 15.39 -5.78
N LEU A 91 6.33 15.00 -4.55
CA LEU A 91 6.50 13.60 -4.18
C LEU A 91 5.14 12.90 -4.10
N LEU A 92 5.02 11.68 -4.64
CA LEU A 92 3.86 10.84 -4.39
C LEU A 92 3.90 10.32 -2.95
N ILE A 93 2.79 10.49 -2.23
CA ILE A 93 2.64 10.02 -0.85
C ILE A 93 1.60 8.92 -0.83
N SER A 94 2.02 7.74 -0.42
CA SER A 94 1.18 6.58 -0.16
C SER A 94 0.97 6.41 1.35
N VAL A 95 -0.19 5.92 1.73
CA VAL A 95 -0.51 5.59 3.13
C VAL A 95 -0.96 4.14 3.23
N ASP A 96 -0.18 3.34 3.96
CA ASP A 96 -0.52 1.94 4.29
C ASP A 96 -1.53 1.93 5.43
N THR A 97 -2.78 1.71 5.07
CA THR A 97 -3.90 1.57 6.01
C THR A 97 -5.05 0.80 5.39
N TRP A 98 -5.73 0.02 6.19
CA TRP A 98 -7.00 -0.64 5.81
C TRP A 98 -8.22 0.12 6.31
N ARG A 99 -8.05 1.23 7.03
CA ARG A 99 -9.13 1.99 7.67
C ARG A 99 -9.52 3.20 6.85
N ALA A 100 -10.79 3.27 6.46
CA ALA A 100 -11.33 4.40 5.71
C ALA A 100 -11.18 5.73 6.46
N GLU A 101 -11.38 5.75 7.79
CA GLU A 101 -11.20 6.95 8.60
C GLU A 101 -9.78 7.52 8.55
N VAL A 102 -8.77 6.67 8.65
CA VAL A 102 -7.35 7.08 8.60
C VAL A 102 -7.00 7.57 7.20
N ALA A 103 -7.42 6.82 6.16
CA ALA A 103 -7.22 7.20 4.78
C ALA A 103 -7.85 8.55 4.44
N ASP A 104 -9.07 8.80 4.91
CA ASP A 104 -9.77 10.07 4.68
C ASP A 104 -9.00 11.26 5.25
N ARG A 105 -8.51 11.14 6.47
CA ARG A 105 -7.70 12.17 7.13
C ARG A 105 -6.34 12.37 6.45
N ALA A 106 -5.68 11.30 6.06
CA ALA A 106 -4.39 11.37 5.37
C ALA A 106 -4.51 12.00 3.98
N CYS A 107 -5.54 11.65 3.21
CA CYS A 107 -5.82 12.27 1.92
C CYS A 107 -6.20 13.75 2.07
N ALA A 108 -6.89 14.14 3.14
CA ALA A 108 -7.24 15.54 3.40
C ALA A 108 -6.01 16.45 3.56
N VAL A 109 -4.88 15.90 4.04
CA VAL A 109 -3.61 16.65 4.21
C VAL A 109 -2.59 16.36 3.11
N GLY A 110 -2.96 15.60 2.08
CA GLY A 110 -2.16 15.50 0.86
C GLY A 110 -1.59 14.12 0.52
N ALA A 111 -2.10 13.02 1.07
CA ALA A 111 -1.81 11.69 0.54
C ALA A 111 -2.45 11.54 -0.85
N ASP A 112 -1.71 10.92 -1.78
CA ASP A 112 -2.12 10.71 -3.18
C ASP A 112 -2.64 9.29 -3.40
N LEU A 113 -2.14 8.30 -2.65
CA LEU A 113 -2.38 6.88 -2.85
C LEU A 113 -2.74 6.21 -1.51
N ILE A 114 -3.73 5.35 -1.52
CA ILE A 114 -4.07 4.48 -0.40
C ILE A 114 -3.52 3.10 -0.70
N ASN A 115 -2.62 2.60 0.15
CA ASN A 115 -2.08 1.25 0.05
C ASN A 115 -2.92 0.32 0.93
N ASP A 116 -3.92 -0.34 0.32
CA ASP A 116 -4.79 -1.29 0.98
C ASP A 116 -4.15 -2.68 1.03
N THR A 117 -3.24 -2.89 1.95
CA THR A 117 -2.54 -4.17 2.11
C THR A 117 -3.44 -5.31 2.61
N TRP A 118 -4.66 -5.00 3.07
CA TRP A 118 -5.62 -5.99 3.60
C TRP A 118 -6.81 -6.27 2.69
N ALA A 119 -6.69 -5.90 1.40
CA ALA A 119 -7.56 -6.32 0.31
C ALA A 119 -9.06 -6.09 0.56
N GLY A 120 -9.42 -4.87 0.96
CA GLY A 120 -10.80 -4.47 1.18
C GLY A 120 -11.39 -4.88 2.53
N ALA A 121 -10.55 -5.04 3.56
CA ALA A 121 -11.00 -5.34 4.93
C ALA A 121 -12.00 -4.29 5.46
N ASP A 122 -11.82 -3.02 5.07
CA ASP A 122 -12.80 -1.96 5.25
C ASP A 122 -13.43 -1.61 3.90
N PRO A 123 -14.72 -1.94 3.67
CA PRO A 123 -15.39 -1.71 2.39
C PRO A 123 -15.61 -0.22 2.06
N ASP A 124 -15.43 0.68 3.02
CA ASP A 124 -15.55 2.11 2.80
C ASP A 124 -14.25 2.75 2.30
N LEU A 125 -13.13 2.04 2.34
CA LEU A 125 -11.82 2.55 1.91
C LEU A 125 -11.82 3.00 0.44
N VAL A 126 -12.41 2.21 -0.44
CA VAL A 126 -12.52 2.54 -1.87
C VAL A 126 -13.39 3.78 -2.11
N LYS A 127 -14.42 4.00 -1.28
CA LYS A 127 -15.27 5.20 -1.37
C LYS A 127 -14.48 6.45 -0.98
N VAL A 128 -13.59 6.34 0.01
CA VAL A 128 -12.67 7.42 0.39
C VAL A 128 -11.73 7.73 -0.76
N ALA A 129 -11.10 6.72 -1.39
CA ALA A 129 -10.23 6.92 -2.55
C ALA A 129 -10.94 7.71 -3.65
N ALA A 130 -12.16 7.31 -4.02
CA ALA A 130 -12.98 8.01 -5.01
C ALA A 130 -13.34 9.44 -4.59
N ALA A 131 -13.84 9.65 -3.37
CA ALA A 131 -14.25 10.96 -2.86
C ALA A 131 -13.06 11.94 -2.77
N ARG A 132 -11.88 11.47 -2.39
CA ARG A 132 -10.65 12.26 -2.27
C ARG A 132 -9.87 12.37 -3.58
N ARG A 133 -10.30 11.68 -4.65
CA ARG A 133 -9.56 11.57 -5.93
C ARG A 133 -8.15 11.01 -5.73
N ALA A 134 -7.99 10.15 -4.74
CA ALA A 134 -6.75 9.42 -4.48
C ALA A 134 -6.71 8.14 -5.31
N GLY A 135 -5.51 7.63 -5.54
CA GLY A 135 -5.33 6.28 -6.06
C GLY A 135 -5.53 5.21 -4.98
N ILE A 136 -5.64 3.97 -5.41
CA ILE A 136 -5.73 2.83 -4.50
C ILE A 136 -4.89 1.65 -5.00
N VAL A 137 -4.22 0.97 -4.09
CA VAL A 137 -3.56 -0.31 -4.35
C VAL A 137 -4.54 -1.43 -4.02
N CYS A 138 -4.87 -2.24 -5.01
CA CYS A 138 -5.72 -3.42 -4.87
C CYS A 138 -4.85 -4.65 -4.62
N SER A 139 -4.81 -5.10 -3.38
CA SER A 139 -3.94 -6.17 -2.90
C SER A 139 -4.64 -7.53 -2.87
N HIS A 140 -3.85 -8.59 -2.69
CA HIS A 140 -4.33 -9.96 -2.51
C HIS A 140 -3.80 -10.59 -1.23
N THR A 141 -4.69 -10.98 -0.33
CA THR A 141 -4.34 -11.63 0.95
C THR A 141 -4.76 -13.10 1.03
N GLY A 142 -5.53 -13.59 0.05
CA GLY A 142 -6.12 -14.93 0.10
C GLY A 142 -7.21 -15.08 1.17
N GLY A 143 -7.90 -14.00 1.53
CA GLY A 143 -8.98 -14.00 2.53
C GLY A 143 -8.49 -14.01 3.98
N MET A 144 -7.25 -13.63 4.22
CA MET A 144 -6.75 -13.51 5.59
C MET A 144 -7.42 -12.38 6.35
N GLU A 145 -7.66 -12.59 7.64
CA GLU A 145 -8.05 -11.53 8.56
C GLU A 145 -6.88 -10.56 8.81
N VAL A 146 -7.24 -9.30 9.05
CA VAL A 146 -6.28 -8.22 9.33
C VAL A 146 -5.35 -8.61 10.49
N ARG A 147 -4.06 -8.36 10.29
CA ARG A 147 -2.99 -8.57 11.27
C ARG A 147 -2.82 -10.01 11.75
N THR A 148 -3.22 -10.99 10.93
CA THR A 148 -2.94 -12.40 11.17
C THR A 148 -1.57 -12.83 10.60
N ARG A 149 -1.18 -14.09 10.80
CA ARG A 149 0.11 -14.59 10.29
C ARG A 149 0.04 -14.82 8.78
N PRO A 150 0.92 -14.20 7.99
CA PRO A 150 0.76 -14.08 6.54
C PRO A 150 0.92 -15.38 5.72
N HIS A 151 1.28 -16.52 6.31
CA HIS A 151 1.64 -17.74 5.57
C HIS A 151 0.65 -18.91 5.72
N ARG A 152 -0.57 -18.65 6.22
CA ARG A 152 -1.55 -19.72 6.56
C ARG A 152 -2.70 -19.86 5.56
N VAL A 153 -2.51 -19.50 4.32
CA VAL A 153 -3.53 -19.67 3.28
C VAL A 153 -3.19 -20.89 2.41
N ALA A 154 -4.18 -21.71 2.14
CA ALA A 154 -4.10 -22.81 1.18
C ALA A 154 -4.83 -22.41 -0.11
N TYR A 155 -4.21 -22.67 -1.24
CA TYR A 155 -4.74 -22.41 -2.56
C TYR A 155 -4.92 -23.75 -3.27
N GLY A 156 -6.16 -24.16 -3.57
CA GLY A 156 -6.49 -25.33 -4.38
C GLY A 156 -5.60 -26.56 -4.21
N GLU A 157 -5.65 -27.46 -5.18
CA GLU A 157 -4.84 -28.69 -5.20
C GLU A 157 -3.55 -28.55 -6.02
N LYS A 158 -3.51 -27.58 -6.96
CA LYS A 158 -2.38 -27.38 -7.86
C LYS A 158 -1.49 -26.21 -7.42
N PRO A 159 -0.18 -26.32 -7.57
CA PRO A 159 0.74 -25.21 -7.25
C PRO A 159 0.42 -23.89 -7.97
N THR A 160 -0.24 -23.96 -9.12
CA THR A 160 -0.61 -22.79 -9.94
C THR A 160 -1.94 -22.15 -9.54
N ASP A 161 -2.72 -22.76 -8.64
CA ASP A 161 -4.03 -22.24 -8.26
C ASP A 161 -3.93 -20.87 -7.57
N VAL A 162 -2.84 -20.60 -6.87
CA VAL A 162 -2.54 -19.28 -6.30
C VAL A 162 -2.55 -18.17 -7.36
N VAL A 163 -2.07 -18.45 -8.56
CA VAL A 163 -2.00 -17.46 -9.65
C VAL A 163 -3.41 -17.08 -10.11
N ALA A 164 -4.26 -18.09 -10.34
CA ALA A 164 -5.65 -17.86 -10.73
C ALA A 164 -6.42 -17.08 -9.69
N GLU A 165 -6.21 -17.41 -8.40
CA GLU A 165 -6.84 -16.72 -7.28
C GLU A 165 -6.40 -15.26 -7.18
N VAL A 166 -5.09 -14.99 -7.26
CA VAL A 166 -4.55 -13.62 -7.27
C VAL A 166 -5.17 -12.81 -8.39
N ILE A 167 -5.11 -13.31 -9.63
CA ILE A 167 -5.68 -12.60 -10.81
C ILE A 167 -7.16 -12.31 -10.58
N ALA A 168 -7.93 -13.31 -10.16
CA ALA A 168 -9.36 -13.14 -9.94
C ALA A 168 -9.68 -12.09 -8.86
N GLN A 169 -8.94 -12.11 -7.75
CA GLN A 169 -9.19 -11.17 -6.65
C GLN A 169 -8.80 -9.74 -7.01
N VAL A 170 -7.58 -9.52 -7.53
CA VAL A 170 -7.12 -8.15 -7.84
C VAL A 170 -7.91 -7.54 -9.00
N THR A 171 -8.34 -8.35 -9.98
CA THR A 171 -9.23 -7.89 -11.06
C THR A 171 -10.57 -7.41 -10.52
N ARG A 172 -11.23 -8.22 -9.68
CA ARG A 172 -12.49 -7.81 -9.04
C ARG A 172 -12.34 -6.54 -8.20
N ALA A 173 -11.24 -6.42 -7.44
CA ALA A 173 -10.97 -5.24 -6.63
C ALA A 173 -10.76 -3.98 -7.48
N ALA A 174 -9.99 -4.10 -8.57
CA ALA A 174 -9.76 -3.00 -9.51
C ALA A 174 -11.05 -2.55 -10.23
N GLU A 175 -11.85 -3.51 -10.71
CA GLU A 175 -13.17 -3.22 -11.33
C GLU A 175 -14.11 -2.55 -10.33
N ALA A 176 -14.15 -3.00 -9.08
CA ALA A 176 -14.94 -2.39 -8.03
C ALA A 176 -14.47 -0.95 -7.71
N ALA A 177 -13.16 -0.71 -7.68
CA ALA A 177 -12.61 0.62 -7.46
C ALA A 177 -12.98 1.58 -8.61
N GLU A 178 -12.84 1.13 -9.86
CA GLU A 178 -13.24 1.91 -11.04
C GLU A 178 -14.75 2.22 -11.01
N ALA A 179 -15.58 1.23 -10.68
CA ALA A 179 -17.03 1.41 -10.54
C ALA A 179 -17.44 2.38 -9.43
N GLN A 180 -16.63 2.53 -8.38
CA GLN A 180 -16.82 3.53 -7.32
C GLN A 180 -16.31 4.93 -7.72
N GLY A 181 -15.64 5.07 -8.86
CA GLY A 181 -15.18 6.35 -9.39
C GLY A 181 -13.70 6.67 -9.15
N VAL A 182 -12.90 5.69 -8.71
CA VAL A 182 -11.44 5.84 -8.73
C VAL A 182 -10.96 5.88 -10.17
N ALA A 183 -10.09 6.84 -10.51
CA ALA A 183 -9.55 6.96 -11.84
C ALA A 183 -8.73 5.71 -12.21
N ARG A 184 -8.98 5.14 -13.39
CA ARG A 184 -8.33 3.89 -13.82
C ARG A 184 -6.81 3.94 -13.80
N ASP A 185 -6.22 5.07 -14.16
CA ASP A 185 -4.78 5.33 -14.13
C ASP A 185 -4.22 5.58 -12.72
N SER A 186 -5.07 5.54 -11.73
CA SER A 186 -4.72 5.67 -10.30
C SER A 186 -5.01 4.38 -9.51
N ILE A 187 -5.34 3.28 -10.21
CA ILE A 187 -5.51 1.96 -9.62
C ILE A 187 -4.24 1.15 -9.85
N VAL A 188 -3.63 0.70 -8.76
CA VAL A 188 -2.46 -0.19 -8.77
C VAL A 188 -2.89 -1.57 -8.31
N ILE A 189 -2.40 -2.63 -8.94
CA ILE A 189 -2.63 -4.00 -8.49
C ILE A 189 -1.36 -4.58 -7.89
N ASP A 190 -1.50 -5.21 -6.73
CA ASP A 190 -0.40 -5.87 -6.02
C ASP A 190 -0.73 -7.33 -5.71
N PRO A 191 0.03 -8.30 -6.24
CA PRO A 191 -0.12 -9.70 -5.87
C PRO A 191 0.25 -9.97 -4.42
N THR A 192 0.88 -9.05 -3.72
CA THR A 192 1.25 -9.07 -2.30
C THR A 192 1.98 -10.35 -1.92
N HIS A 193 3.23 -10.48 -2.35
CA HIS A 193 4.03 -11.72 -2.29
C HIS A 193 4.23 -12.28 -0.88
N ASP A 194 4.13 -11.45 0.15
CA ASP A 194 4.38 -11.77 1.55
C ASP A 194 3.11 -11.97 2.40
N PHE A 195 1.90 -11.78 1.82
CA PHE A 195 0.63 -11.98 2.51
C PHE A 195 -0.13 -13.17 1.92
N GLY A 196 -0.55 -14.09 2.81
CA GLY A 196 -1.28 -15.28 2.42
C GLY A 196 -0.51 -16.23 1.51
N LYS A 197 0.81 -16.10 1.42
CA LYS A 197 1.64 -16.86 0.49
C LYS A 197 2.90 -17.38 1.18
N ASN A 198 3.37 -18.54 0.72
CA ASN A 198 4.69 -19.05 1.07
C ASN A 198 5.71 -18.68 -0.04
N THR A 199 6.97 -19.01 0.18
CA THR A 199 8.06 -18.72 -0.76
C THR A 199 7.80 -19.28 -2.16
N HIS A 200 7.23 -20.49 -2.25
CA HIS A 200 6.92 -21.11 -3.55
C HIS A 200 5.85 -20.31 -4.31
N HIS A 201 4.77 -19.90 -3.63
CA HIS A 201 3.73 -19.05 -4.21
C HIS A 201 4.31 -17.71 -4.68
N GLY A 202 5.13 -17.06 -3.86
CA GLY A 202 5.77 -15.79 -4.21
C GLY A 202 6.66 -15.90 -5.44
N LEU A 203 7.46 -16.99 -5.57
CA LEU A 203 8.30 -17.21 -6.73
C LEU A 203 7.51 -17.50 -8.02
N LEU A 204 6.37 -18.19 -7.93
CA LEU A 204 5.48 -18.38 -9.08
C LEU A 204 4.93 -17.05 -9.59
N LEU A 205 4.43 -16.21 -8.69
CA LEU A 205 3.89 -14.90 -9.03
C LEU A 205 4.98 -13.96 -9.59
N LEU A 206 6.16 -13.95 -8.99
CA LEU A 206 7.28 -13.13 -9.46
C LEU A 206 7.71 -13.49 -10.89
N ARG A 207 7.74 -14.77 -11.23
CA ARG A 207 8.05 -15.22 -12.60
C ARG A 207 7.04 -14.70 -13.62
N LEU A 208 5.77 -14.56 -13.23
CA LEU A 208 4.72 -14.06 -14.12
C LEU A 208 4.77 -12.53 -14.23
N SER A 209 5.07 -11.81 -13.16
CA SER A 209 5.19 -10.35 -13.21
C SER A 209 6.31 -9.88 -14.15
N LEU A 210 7.36 -10.68 -14.34
CA LEU A 210 8.43 -10.38 -15.29
C LEU A 210 8.02 -10.61 -16.76
N ILE A 211 6.93 -11.33 -17.02
CA ILE A 211 6.43 -11.58 -18.38
C ILE A 211 5.61 -10.38 -18.90
N HIS A 212 5.11 -9.55 -18.01
CA HIS A 212 4.25 -8.40 -18.35
C HIS A 212 4.99 -7.05 -18.39
N ILE A 213 6.29 -7.08 -18.18
CA ILE A 213 7.18 -5.95 -18.39
C ILE A 213 7.67 -5.93 -19.83
#